data_a7318de88ad60f52012e4a4f7608e282
#
_entry.id   a7318de88ad60f52012e4a4f7608e282
#
_cell.length_a   1.000
_cell.length_b   1.000
_cell.length_c   1.000
_cell.angle_alpha   90.00
_cell.angle_beta   90.00
_cell.angle_gamma   90.00
#
_symmetry.space_group_name_H-M   'P 1'
#
loop_
_entity.id
_entity.type
_entity.pdbx_description
1 polymer ?
#
loop_
_entity_poly.entity_id
_entity_poly.type
_entity_poly.pdbx_seq_one_letter_code
_entity_poly.pdbx_strand_id
1 'polypeptide(L)'
;MRFFFTLLGLAWLVSAGAQELYVFSEPASNMPARAAGLKYAAKLLDGDRGRTEQRHMIEMQLGLSKKWMTHVSTSFSDMYSNGVRWESARIYTKYRFISIDDVHRHFRAAAFGELSYSVNYPMYDELSLEGDQSGARAGVILTQLLHKLALSSTLSYTASLQDRIQHIGIHSYTYNALNYSLSAGYLLFPRKYNGYGQTNFNLYLEMLGSRALDKQAGFLDLAPAVQFIFSSNTKLNLGYRFQVSGDMERMAESSFLISIERTFLNALKRKSP
;
A
#
# COMPACT_ATOMS: atom_id res chain seq x y z
N MET A 1 -22.58 6.55 -61.15
CA MET A 1 -21.76 7.19 -60.12
C MET A 1 -22.12 6.57 -58.76
N ARG A 2 -21.30 5.67 -58.29
CA ARG A 2 -21.50 4.96 -56.98
C ARG A 2 -20.58 5.59 -55.96
N PHE A 3 -21.16 6.25 -54.95
CA PHE A 3 -20.44 6.76 -53.81
C PHE A 3 -20.21 5.62 -52.82
N PHE A 4 -18.95 5.21 -52.66
CA PHE A 4 -18.49 4.34 -51.56
C PHE A 4 -18.29 5.21 -50.32
N PHE A 5 -19.17 5.09 -49.35
CA PHE A 5 -18.93 5.60 -48.00
C PHE A 5 -18.08 4.58 -47.27
N THR A 6 -16.78 4.86 -47.14
CA THR A 6 -15.87 4.11 -46.28
C THR A 6 -16.08 4.62 -44.85
N LEU A 7 -16.78 3.85 -44.05
CA LEU A 7 -16.96 4.08 -42.62
C LEU A 7 -15.64 3.74 -41.90
N LEU A 8 -14.83 4.76 -41.66
CA LEU A 8 -13.61 4.62 -40.86
C LEU A 8 -14.03 4.51 -39.42
N GLY A 9 -14.19 3.27 -38.94
CA GLY A 9 -14.40 2.96 -37.54
C GLY A 9 -13.15 3.32 -36.73
N LEU A 10 -13.19 4.46 -36.04
CA LEU A 10 -12.20 4.85 -35.06
C LEU A 10 -12.31 3.87 -33.91
N ALA A 11 -11.55 2.79 -33.96
CA ALA A 11 -11.31 1.94 -32.82
C ALA A 11 -10.52 2.75 -31.79
N TRP A 12 -11.20 3.25 -30.78
CA TRP A 12 -10.58 3.77 -29.58
C TRP A 12 -9.85 2.60 -28.91
N LEU A 13 -8.56 2.50 -29.19
CA LEU A 13 -7.62 1.68 -28.42
C LEU A 13 -7.54 2.29 -27.03
N VAL A 14 -8.42 1.87 -26.14
CA VAL A 14 -8.25 2.12 -24.72
C VAL A 14 -6.99 1.32 -24.33
N SER A 15 -5.88 2.02 -24.26
CA SER A 15 -4.64 1.47 -23.73
C SER A 15 -4.96 1.01 -22.30
N ALA A 16 -5.01 -0.30 -22.10
CA ALA A 16 -5.00 -0.88 -20.77
C ALA A 16 -3.64 -0.54 -20.16
N GLY A 17 -3.57 0.60 -19.48
CA GLY A 17 -2.40 0.99 -18.72
C GLY A 17 -2.09 -0.13 -17.73
N ALA A 18 -0.85 -0.62 -17.72
CA ALA A 18 -0.38 -1.48 -16.65
C ALA A 18 -0.68 -0.76 -15.33
N GLN A 19 -1.42 -1.42 -14.45
CA GLN A 19 -1.76 -0.85 -13.15
C GLN A 19 -0.48 -0.85 -12.31
N GLU A 20 -0.02 0.34 -11.90
CA GLU A 20 1.08 0.51 -10.95
C GLU A 20 0.56 0.08 -9.58
N LEU A 21 0.96 -1.09 -9.13
CA LEU A 21 0.52 -1.67 -7.87
C LEU A 21 1.74 -2.22 -7.17
N TYR A 22 1.82 -2.01 -5.87
CA TYR A 22 2.84 -2.58 -5.00
C TYR A 22 2.16 -3.38 -3.90
N VAL A 23 2.93 -4.12 -3.13
CA VAL A 23 2.39 -5.05 -2.11
C VAL A 23 2.52 -4.47 -0.71
N PHE A 24 3.65 -3.83 -0.42
CA PHE A 24 3.95 -3.20 0.89
C PHE A 24 3.86 -1.68 0.86
N SER A 25 4.01 -1.04 -0.30
CA SER A 25 3.90 0.41 -0.47
C SER A 25 2.71 0.79 -1.36
N GLU A 26 2.37 2.09 -1.38
CA GLU A 26 1.32 2.63 -2.23
C GLU A 26 1.92 3.40 -3.41
N PRO A 27 1.43 3.22 -4.65
CA PRO A 27 1.83 4.06 -5.79
C PRO A 27 1.15 5.43 -5.76
N ALA A 28 1.66 6.37 -6.55
CA ALA A 28 1.01 7.66 -6.78
C ALA A 28 -0.31 7.55 -7.57
N SER A 29 -0.56 6.42 -8.21
CA SER A 29 -1.80 6.14 -8.93
C SER A 29 -2.96 5.96 -7.99
N ASN A 30 -4.14 6.43 -8.41
CA ASN A 30 -5.39 6.22 -7.69
C ASN A 30 -6.19 5.09 -8.34
N MET A 31 -7.03 4.44 -7.55
CA MET A 31 -8.06 3.57 -8.09
C MET A 31 -9.02 4.35 -9.01
N PRO A 32 -9.76 3.68 -9.91
CA PRO A 32 -10.72 4.35 -10.79
C PRO A 32 -11.72 5.21 -10.02
N ALA A 33 -12.05 6.38 -10.59
CA ALA A 33 -13.06 7.26 -9.99
C ALA A 33 -14.41 6.55 -9.87
N ARG A 34 -15.10 6.76 -8.75
CA ARG A 34 -16.40 6.14 -8.40
C ARG A 34 -16.36 4.62 -8.25
N ALA A 35 -15.16 4.05 -8.08
CA ALA A 35 -14.99 2.65 -7.71
C ALA A 35 -14.91 2.50 -6.18
N ALA A 36 -15.27 1.32 -5.70
CA ALA A 36 -15.01 0.88 -4.34
C ALA A 36 -14.16 -0.39 -4.37
N GLY A 37 -13.31 -0.59 -3.39
CA GLY A 37 -12.49 -1.78 -3.22
C GLY A 37 -12.66 -2.35 -1.82
N LEU A 38 -12.50 -3.66 -1.71
CA LEU A 38 -12.39 -4.35 -0.43
C LEU A 38 -11.12 -5.18 -0.46
N LYS A 39 -10.27 -4.99 0.56
CA LYS A 39 -9.01 -5.70 0.74
C LYS A 39 -9.01 -6.38 2.10
N TYR A 40 -8.60 -7.63 2.11
CA TYR A 40 -8.23 -8.36 3.31
C TYR A 40 -6.75 -8.67 3.23
N ALA A 41 -6.02 -8.49 4.33
CA ALA A 41 -4.62 -8.83 4.44
C ALA A 41 -4.35 -9.57 5.75
N ALA A 42 -3.52 -10.60 5.69
CA ALA A 42 -2.97 -11.29 6.85
C ALA A 42 -1.44 -11.17 6.81
N LYS A 43 -0.85 -10.70 7.91
CA LYS A 43 0.59 -10.72 8.17
C LYS A 43 0.88 -11.79 9.20
N LEU A 44 1.84 -12.64 8.89
CA LEU A 44 2.42 -13.61 9.81
C LEU A 44 3.83 -13.10 10.16
N LEU A 45 4.11 -12.96 11.44
CA LEU A 45 5.34 -12.41 11.96
C LEU A 45 6.04 -13.45 12.82
N ASP A 46 7.37 -13.51 12.71
CA ASP A 46 8.19 -14.29 13.61
C ASP A 46 8.54 -13.40 14.80
N GLY A 47 7.70 -13.47 15.82
CA GLY A 47 7.78 -12.58 16.98
C GLY A 47 8.72 -13.09 18.07
N ASP A 48 9.15 -12.18 18.95
CA ASP A 48 10.08 -12.45 20.06
C ASP A 48 9.58 -13.48 21.07
N ARG A 49 8.29 -13.84 21.04
CA ARG A 49 7.68 -14.81 21.96
C ARG A 49 7.91 -16.28 21.57
N GLY A 50 8.70 -16.55 20.52
CA GLY A 50 8.97 -17.90 20.02
C GLY A 50 7.75 -18.57 19.38
N ARG A 51 6.76 -17.77 18.95
CA ARG A 51 5.57 -18.21 18.21
C ARG A 51 5.34 -17.30 17.01
N THR A 52 4.71 -17.84 15.98
CA THR A 52 4.22 -17.03 14.88
C THR A 52 3.02 -16.19 15.35
N GLU A 53 3.16 -14.89 15.28
CA GLU A 53 2.11 -13.93 15.57
C GLU A 53 1.41 -13.51 14.28
N GLN A 54 0.13 -13.12 14.37
CA GLN A 54 -0.66 -12.80 13.20
C GLN A 54 -1.41 -11.48 13.36
N ARG A 55 -1.44 -10.71 12.27
CA ARG A 55 -2.26 -9.51 12.16
C ARG A 55 -3.15 -9.59 10.93
N HIS A 56 -4.43 -9.37 11.12
CA HIS A 56 -5.45 -9.33 10.09
C HIS A 56 -5.93 -7.90 9.89
N MET A 57 -6.00 -7.45 8.64
CA MET A 57 -6.48 -6.12 8.29
C MET A 57 -7.60 -6.23 7.25
N ILE A 58 -8.69 -5.50 7.50
CA ILE A 58 -9.78 -5.31 6.55
C ILE A 58 -9.76 -3.84 6.13
N GLU A 59 -9.75 -3.58 4.83
CA GLU A 59 -9.68 -2.23 4.29
C GLU A 59 -10.72 -2.02 3.20
N MET A 60 -11.47 -0.94 3.32
CA MET A 60 -12.36 -0.42 2.29
C MET A 60 -11.69 0.75 1.59
N GLN A 61 -11.63 0.70 0.27
CA GLN A 61 -11.01 1.69 -0.59
C GLN A 61 -12.10 2.41 -1.40
N LEU A 62 -12.00 3.73 -1.52
CA LEU A 62 -12.98 4.57 -2.22
C LEU A 62 -12.28 5.50 -3.20
N GLY A 63 -12.53 5.34 -4.49
CA GLY A 63 -12.11 6.24 -5.55
C GLY A 63 -13.08 7.41 -5.68
N LEU A 64 -12.89 8.47 -4.92
CA LEU A 64 -13.81 9.61 -4.88
C LEU A 64 -13.80 10.38 -6.20
N SER A 65 -12.61 10.58 -6.79
CA SER A 65 -12.44 11.24 -8.08
C SER A 65 -11.19 10.71 -8.80
N LYS A 66 -10.86 11.26 -9.96
CA LYS A 66 -9.58 10.94 -10.65
C LYS A 66 -8.36 11.35 -9.82
N LYS A 67 -8.49 12.36 -8.95
CA LYS A 67 -7.41 12.92 -8.14
C LYS A 67 -7.42 12.48 -6.68
N TRP A 68 -8.58 12.07 -6.13
CA TRP A 68 -8.76 11.74 -4.72
C TRP A 68 -9.18 10.30 -4.52
N MET A 69 -8.51 9.62 -3.60
CA MET A 69 -8.94 8.33 -3.05
C MET A 69 -8.78 8.32 -1.54
N THR A 70 -9.58 7.48 -0.87
CA THR A 70 -9.56 7.32 0.58
C THR A 70 -9.69 5.85 0.92
N HIS A 71 -8.96 5.42 1.95
CA HIS A 71 -9.07 4.09 2.54
C HIS A 71 -9.53 4.22 3.99
N VAL A 72 -10.36 3.30 4.44
CA VAL A 72 -10.70 3.10 5.84
C VAL A 72 -10.39 1.66 6.18
N SER A 73 -9.59 1.44 7.20
CA SER A 73 -9.16 0.10 7.59
C SER A 73 -9.27 -0.14 9.08
N THR A 74 -9.37 -1.40 9.44
CA THR A 74 -9.35 -1.87 10.83
C THR A 74 -8.47 -3.09 10.94
N SER A 75 -7.81 -3.28 12.08
CA SER A 75 -6.92 -4.42 12.33
C SER A 75 -7.28 -5.20 13.57
N PHE A 76 -6.92 -6.47 13.53
CA PHE A 76 -7.07 -7.46 14.59
C PHE A 76 -5.78 -8.27 14.68
N SER A 77 -5.25 -8.53 15.88
CA SER A 77 -4.06 -9.36 16.04
C SER A 77 -3.98 -10.05 17.40
N ASP A 78 -3.06 -10.98 17.51
CA ASP A 78 -2.63 -11.60 18.77
C ASP A 78 -1.25 -11.10 19.25
N MET A 79 -0.68 -10.08 18.58
CA MET A 79 0.66 -9.55 18.83
C MET A 79 0.83 -8.96 20.24
N TYR A 80 -0.23 -8.36 20.79
CA TYR A 80 -0.25 -7.73 22.12
C TYR A 80 -1.04 -8.54 23.15
N SER A 81 -1.50 -9.77 22.80
CA SER A 81 -2.35 -10.59 23.64
C SER A 81 -2.19 -12.08 23.33
N ASN A 82 -2.80 -12.95 24.16
CA ASN A 82 -2.78 -14.40 23.91
C ASN A 82 -3.83 -14.87 22.88
N GLY A 83 -4.61 -13.97 22.30
CA GLY A 83 -5.62 -14.27 21.29
C GLY A 83 -5.88 -13.07 20.39
N VAL A 84 -6.45 -13.34 19.23
CA VAL A 84 -6.79 -12.30 18.25
C VAL A 84 -7.84 -11.35 18.82
N ARG A 85 -7.50 -10.07 18.91
CA ARG A 85 -8.40 -8.99 19.36
C ARG A 85 -8.34 -7.81 18.41
N TRP A 86 -9.32 -6.93 18.49
CA TRP A 86 -9.31 -5.67 17.79
C TRP A 86 -8.18 -4.76 18.29
N GLU A 87 -7.47 -4.12 17.37
CA GLU A 87 -6.33 -3.25 17.70
C GLU A 87 -6.54 -1.81 17.29
N SER A 88 -6.99 -1.58 16.04
CA SER A 88 -6.96 -0.23 15.49
C SER A 88 -8.00 0.04 14.43
N ALA A 89 -8.26 1.33 14.23
CA ALA A 89 -8.94 1.87 13.06
C ALA A 89 -8.07 2.96 12.43
N ARG A 90 -8.06 3.04 11.09
CA ARG A 90 -7.20 3.93 10.34
C ARG A 90 -7.95 4.54 9.16
N ILE A 91 -7.67 5.80 8.89
CA ILE A 91 -8.10 6.50 7.68
C ILE A 91 -6.89 7.03 6.94
N TYR A 92 -6.84 6.77 5.64
CA TYR A 92 -5.81 7.23 4.73
C TYR A 92 -6.47 7.97 3.57
N THR A 93 -5.90 9.10 3.16
CA THR A 93 -6.37 9.85 1.99
C THR A 93 -5.18 10.25 1.12
N LYS A 94 -5.36 10.18 -0.20
CA LYS A 94 -4.33 10.49 -1.18
C LYS A 94 -4.87 11.43 -2.25
N TYR A 95 -4.10 12.47 -2.54
CA TYR A 95 -4.36 13.44 -3.59
C TYR A 95 -3.27 13.39 -4.65
N ARG A 96 -3.62 12.95 -5.86
CA ARG A 96 -2.73 12.95 -7.01
C ARG A 96 -2.74 14.33 -7.67
N PHE A 97 -1.66 15.08 -7.54
CA PHE A 97 -1.54 16.44 -8.06
C PHE A 97 -0.85 16.52 -9.42
N ILE A 98 -0.01 15.50 -9.78
CA ILE A 98 0.60 15.38 -11.11
C ILE A 98 0.18 14.06 -11.74
N SER A 99 -0.17 14.11 -13.04
CA SER A 99 -0.36 12.96 -13.92
C SER A 99 0.06 13.37 -15.32
N ILE A 100 1.19 12.86 -15.78
CA ILE A 100 1.72 13.06 -17.13
C ILE A 100 1.68 11.69 -17.77
N ASP A 101 0.80 11.54 -18.76
CA ASP A 101 0.55 10.28 -19.44
C ASP A 101 1.00 10.38 -20.90
N ASP A 102 1.88 9.48 -21.33
CA ASP A 102 2.35 9.30 -22.70
C ASP A 102 2.14 7.83 -23.09
N VAL A 103 2.35 7.46 -24.35
CA VAL A 103 1.99 6.14 -24.92
C VAL A 103 2.58 4.96 -24.13
N HIS A 104 3.81 5.11 -23.61
CA HIS A 104 4.51 4.04 -22.87
C HIS A 104 5.21 4.53 -21.60
N ARG A 105 4.92 5.76 -21.19
CA ARG A 105 5.56 6.39 -20.04
C ARG A 105 4.52 7.18 -19.27
N HIS A 106 4.37 6.89 -17.98
CA HIS A 106 3.47 7.63 -17.12
C HIS A 106 4.25 8.09 -15.89
N PHE A 107 4.20 9.38 -15.60
CA PHE A 107 4.74 9.93 -14.37
C PHE A 107 3.60 10.49 -13.52
N ARG A 108 3.59 10.12 -12.25
CA ARG A 108 2.58 10.54 -11.30
C ARG A 108 3.21 10.97 -10.00
N ALA A 109 2.64 12.01 -9.40
CA ALA A 109 3.00 12.46 -8.06
C ALA A 109 1.73 12.67 -7.24
N ALA A 110 1.78 12.22 -5.99
CA ALA A 110 0.70 12.31 -5.04
C ALA A 110 1.21 12.72 -3.67
N ALA A 111 0.38 13.42 -2.91
CA ALA A 111 0.53 13.62 -1.48
C ALA A 111 -0.50 12.78 -0.75
N PHE A 112 -0.19 12.35 0.45
CA PHE A 112 -1.12 11.59 1.29
C PHE A 112 -1.04 12.01 2.74
N GLY A 113 -2.14 11.75 3.44
CA GLY A 113 -2.24 11.84 4.88
C GLY A 113 -2.93 10.63 5.45
N GLU A 114 -2.56 10.25 6.65
CA GLU A 114 -3.06 9.08 7.36
C GLU A 114 -3.21 9.39 8.84
N LEU A 115 -4.30 8.93 9.43
CA LEU A 115 -4.54 8.97 10.87
C LEU A 115 -4.87 7.56 11.34
N SER A 116 -4.29 7.16 12.45
CA SER A 116 -4.54 5.88 13.11
C SER A 116 -4.94 6.11 14.57
N TYR A 117 -5.92 5.34 15.00
CA TYR A 117 -6.24 5.13 16.40
C TYR A 117 -5.95 3.68 16.77
N SER A 118 -5.17 3.45 17.81
CA SER A 118 -4.85 2.12 18.33
C SER A 118 -5.15 2.05 19.83
N VAL A 119 -5.61 0.88 20.28
CA VAL A 119 -5.77 0.58 21.73
C VAL A 119 -4.49 0.03 22.35
N ASN A 120 -3.47 -0.23 21.54
CA ASN A 120 -2.19 -0.74 22.02
C ASN A 120 -1.30 0.40 22.50
N TYR A 121 -0.40 0.06 23.42
CA TYR A 121 0.67 0.96 23.87
C TYR A 121 1.97 0.63 23.13
N PRO A 122 2.84 1.63 22.89
CA PRO A 122 4.16 1.38 22.33
C PRO A 122 4.92 0.36 23.17
N MET A 123 5.44 -0.67 22.54
CA MET A 123 6.30 -1.68 23.17
C MET A 123 7.69 -1.73 22.54
N TYR A 124 7.83 -1.17 21.35
CA TYR A 124 9.03 -1.18 20.53
C TYR A 124 9.33 0.21 19.98
N ASP A 125 10.53 0.36 19.45
CA ASP A 125 10.99 1.61 18.84
C ASP A 125 10.41 1.87 17.46
N GLU A 126 9.97 0.82 16.74
CA GLU A 126 9.33 0.98 15.45
C GLU A 126 8.01 1.74 15.59
N LEU A 127 7.92 2.91 14.92
CA LEU A 127 6.70 3.70 14.87
C LEU A 127 5.83 3.23 13.70
N SER A 128 4.90 2.33 13.97
CA SER A 128 3.98 1.76 12.99
C SER A 128 2.54 2.15 13.30
N LEU A 129 1.81 2.61 12.27
CA LEU A 129 0.38 2.94 12.35
C LEU A 129 -0.53 1.77 11.92
N GLU A 130 0.03 0.60 11.70
CA GLU A 130 -0.72 -0.58 11.25
C GLU A 130 -1.35 -1.39 12.39
N GLY A 131 -1.61 -0.78 13.52
CA GLY A 131 -2.19 -1.43 14.69
C GLY A 131 -1.41 -1.19 15.99
N ASP A 132 -0.16 -0.75 15.90
CA ASP A 132 0.73 -0.65 17.04
C ASP A 132 0.50 0.64 17.82
N GLN A 133 0.33 1.77 17.13
CA GLN A 133 0.25 3.10 17.77
C GLN A 133 -0.82 3.97 17.15
N SER A 134 -1.38 4.87 17.98
CA SER A 134 -2.15 6.02 17.50
C SER A 134 -1.20 7.09 16.98
N GLY A 135 -1.47 7.61 15.79
CA GLY A 135 -0.56 8.58 15.19
C GLY A 135 -1.09 9.19 13.91
N ALA A 136 -0.28 10.09 13.37
CA ALA A 136 -0.51 10.73 12.08
C ALA A 136 0.72 10.52 11.18
N ARG A 137 0.48 10.32 9.89
CA ARG A 137 1.51 10.24 8.86
C ARG A 137 1.14 11.14 7.69
N ALA A 138 2.12 11.84 7.13
CA ALA A 138 1.94 12.58 5.89
C ALA A 138 3.18 12.41 5.01
N GLY A 139 2.98 12.42 3.69
CA GLY A 139 4.10 12.20 2.78
C GLY A 139 3.77 12.43 1.32
N VAL A 140 4.77 12.18 0.50
CA VAL A 140 4.71 12.29 -0.96
C VAL A 140 5.13 10.98 -1.61
N ILE A 141 4.51 10.68 -2.74
CA ILE A 141 4.76 9.50 -3.55
C ILE A 141 5.05 9.94 -4.97
N LEU A 142 6.12 9.44 -5.54
CA LEU A 142 6.48 9.61 -6.94
C LEU A 142 6.44 8.24 -7.60
N THR A 143 5.78 8.12 -8.74
CA THR A 143 5.72 6.85 -9.48
C THR A 143 5.97 7.10 -10.96
N GLN A 144 6.88 6.33 -11.53
CA GLN A 144 7.21 6.32 -12.95
C GLN A 144 6.91 4.94 -13.52
N LEU A 145 6.04 4.87 -14.51
CA LEU A 145 5.83 3.67 -15.31
C LEU A 145 6.61 3.79 -16.64
N LEU A 146 7.36 2.76 -16.97
CA LEU A 146 8.15 2.63 -18.20
C LEU A 146 7.79 1.29 -18.85
N HIS A 147 6.86 1.29 -19.80
CA HIS A 147 6.32 0.06 -20.41
C HIS A 147 5.74 -0.89 -19.34
N LYS A 148 6.49 -1.96 -19.03
CA LYS A 148 6.12 -2.99 -18.05
C LYS A 148 6.81 -2.82 -16.69
N LEU A 149 7.75 -1.87 -16.57
CA LEU A 149 8.48 -1.56 -15.35
C LEU A 149 7.85 -0.36 -14.66
N ALA A 150 7.43 -0.54 -13.42
CA ALA A 150 6.97 0.52 -12.55
C ALA A 150 8.01 0.77 -11.45
N LEU A 151 8.40 2.02 -11.26
CA LEU A 151 9.29 2.46 -10.19
C LEU A 151 8.55 3.46 -9.32
N SER A 152 8.65 3.32 -8.00
CA SER A 152 8.04 4.27 -7.07
C SER A 152 8.99 4.62 -5.93
N SER A 153 8.87 5.83 -5.44
CA SER A 153 9.55 6.31 -4.25
C SER A 153 8.56 7.03 -3.34
N THR A 154 8.63 6.77 -2.05
CA THR A 154 7.83 7.42 -1.04
C THR A 154 8.73 8.02 0.03
N LEU A 155 8.40 9.22 0.46
CA LEU A 155 8.99 9.86 1.64
C LEU A 155 7.86 10.36 2.52
N SER A 156 7.90 10.03 3.82
CA SER A 156 6.85 10.43 4.75
C SER A 156 7.39 10.66 6.15
N TYR A 157 6.71 11.54 6.86
CA TYR A 157 6.92 11.80 8.27
C TYR A 157 5.75 11.20 9.06
N THR A 158 6.08 10.51 10.15
CA THR A 158 5.11 9.91 11.07
C THR A 158 5.33 10.48 12.46
N ALA A 159 4.24 10.86 13.12
CA ALA A 159 4.23 11.30 14.50
C ALA A 159 3.26 10.45 15.33
N SER A 160 3.69 9.97 16.48
CA SER A 160 2.82 9.36 17.47
C SER A 160 1.97 10.44 18.14
N LEU A 161 0.67 10.15 18.30
CA LEU A 161 -0.30 10.99 19.02
C LEU A 161 -0.61 10.44 20.42
N GLN A 162 0.07 9.36 20.84
CA GLN A 162 -0.06 8.81 22.17
C GLN A 162 0.72 9.67 23.17
N ASP A 163 0.20 9.77 24.40
CA ASP A 163 0.89 10.44 25.47
C ASP A 163 2.25 9.80 25.72
N ARG A 164 3.25 10.65 25.95
CA ARG A 164 4.59 10.19 26.32
C ARG A 164 4.49 9.50 27.68
N ILE A 165 4.44 8.18 27.65
CA ILE A 165 4.48 7.40 28.88
C ILE A 165 5.89 7.55 29.44
N GLN A 166 6.02 8.39 30.48
CA GLN A 166 7.24 8.41 31.30
C GLN A 166 7.30 7.08 32.08
N HIS A 167 7.81 6.05 31.43
CA HIS A 167 8.18 4.85 32.16
C HIS A 167 9.39 5.22 33.04
N ILE A 168 9.23 4.99 34.32
CA ILE A 168 10.31 5.00 35.30
C ILE A 168 11.27 3.87 34.92
N GLY A 169 12.30 4.17 34.10
CA GLY A 169 13.38 3.27 33.76
C GLY A 169 13.54 2.93 32.27
N ILE A 170 14.51 3.57 31.65
CA ILE A 170 15.42 3.07 30.62
C ILE A 170 14.95 3.07 29.15
N HIS A 171 13.66 2.92 28.79
CA HIS A 171 13.25 2.90 27.39
C HIS A 171 12.50 4.16 26.97
N SER A 172 13.07 4.94 26.06
CA SER A 172 12.36 6.02 25.38
C SER A 172 11.90 5.52 24.02
N TYR A 173 10.59 5.42 23.82
CA TYR A 173 9.99 5.05 22.52
C TYR A 173 10.15 6.16 21.49
N THR A 174 10.11 5.78 20.21
CA THR A 174 10.11 6.74 19.09
C THR A 174 8.75 7.41 18.96
N TYR A 175 8.74 8.74 18.95
CA TYR A 175 7.53 9.54 18.74
C TYR A 175 7.50 10.20 17.36
N ASN A 176 8.64 10.29 16.68
CA ASN A 176 8.76 10.92 15.38
C ASN A 176 9.69 10.10 14.50
N ALA A 177 9.24 9.76 13.30
CA ALA A 177 10.04 8.98 12.36
C ALA A 177 9.92 9.50 10.93
N LEU A 178 11.02 9.41 10.19
CA LEU A 178 11.06 9.58 8.75
C LEU A 178 11.03 8.20 8.11
N ASN A 179 10.01 7.95 7.26
CA ASN A 179 9.89 6.70 6.53
C ASN A 179 10.14 6.93 5.06
N TYR A 180 10.82 6.00 4.42
CA TYR A 180 11.13 6.05 3.01
C TYR A 180 10.98 4.67 2.37
N SER A 181 10.61 4.67 1.08
CA SER A 181 10.59 3.43 0.30
C SER A 181 11.05 3.66 -1.13
N LEU A 182 11.63 2.62 -1.71
CA LEU A 182 11.88 2.48 -3.15
C LEU A 182 11.30 1.16 -3.59
N SER A 183 10.44 1.19 -4.61
CA SER A 183 9.71 0.01 -5.06
C SER A 183 9.86 -0.13 -6.57
N ALA A 184 10.16 -1.35 -7.02
CA ALA A 184 10.22 -1.73 -8.41
C ALA A 184 9.23 -2.87 -8.67
N GLY A 185 8.42 -2.75 -9.71
CA GLY A 185 7.47 -3.76 -10.13
C GLY A 185 7.59 -4.06 -11.61
N TYR A 186 7.51 -5.33 -11.99
CA TYR A 186 7.59 -5.74 -13.38
C TYR A 186 6.47 -6.71 -13.74
N LEU A 187 5.71 -6.37 -14.82
CA LEU A 187 4.70 -7.24 -15.39
C LEU A 187 5.38 -8.35 -16.21
N LEU A 188 5.43 -9.56 -15.66
CA LEU A 188 6.06 -10.71 -16.29
C LEU A 188 5.14 -11.38 -17.33
N PHE A 189 3.87 -11.57 -16.97
CA PHE A 189 2.85 -12.15 -17.83
C PHE A 189 1.53 -11.36 -17.74
N PRO A 190 0.75 -11.28 -18.85
CA PRO A 190 1.02 -11.83 -20.17
C PRO A 190 2.06 -11.02 -20.96
N ARG A 191 2.76 -11.68 -21.87
CA ARG A 191 3.66 -10.98 -22.80
C ARG A 191 2.91 -10.12 -23.81
N LYS A 192 1.73 -10.60 -24.25
CA LYS A 192 0.79 -9.89 -25.13
C LYS A 192 -0.62 -9.99 -24.54
N TYR A 193 -1.35 -8.88 -24.56
CA TYR A 193 -2.74 -8.85 -24.13
C TYR A 193 -3.65 -9.27 -25.29
N ASN A 194 -4.55 -10.24 -25.01
CA ASN A 194 -5.61 -10.67 -25.95
C ASN A 194 -7.01 -10.27 -25.43
N GLY A 195 -7.12 -9.77 -24.20
CA GLY A 195 -8.36 -9.34 -23.57
C GLY A 195 -8.24 -9.10 -22.08
N TYR A 196 -9.28 -8.54 -21.48
CA TYR A 196 -9.30 -8.16 -20.04
C TYR A 196 -9.45 -9.36 -19.09
N GLY A 197 -9.81 -10.54 -19.58
CA GLY A 197 -9.97 -11.75 -18.77
C GLY A 197 -8.66 -12.46 -18.43
N GLN A 198 -7.54 -12.01 -18.99
CA GLN A 198 -6.24 -12.64 -18.74
C GLN A 198 -5.75 -12.32 -17.32
N THR A 199 -5.08 -13.32 -16.73
CA THR A 199 -4.40 -13.14 -15.44
C THR A 199 -3.06 -12.45 -15.65
N ASN A 200 -2.82 -11.35 -14.94
CA ASN A 200 -1.53 -10.71 -14.90
C ASN A 200 -0.71 -11.29 -13.75
N PHE A 201 0.56 -11.52 -14.01
CA PHE A 201 1.53 -11.93 -13.01
C PHE A 201 2.65 -10.88 -12.93
N ASN A 202 2.79 -10.27 -11.77
CA ASN A 202 3.78 -9.24 -11.50
C ASN A 202 4.76 -9.70 -10.44
N LEU A 203 6.01 -9.26 -10.59
CA LEU A 203 7.06 -9.39 -9.58
C LEU A 203 7.34 -8.02 -9.00
N TYR A 204 7.58 -7.96 -7.70
CA TYR A 204 7.95 -6.74 -6.99
C TYR A 204 9.17 -6.97 -6.12
N LEU A 205 9.98 -5.93 -6.03
CA LEU A 205 11.02 -5.78 -5.03
C LEU A 205 10.86 -4.39 -4.41
N GLU A 206 10.62 -4.36 -3.11
CA GLU A 206 10.45 -3.13 -2.37
C GLU A 206 11.54 -3.01 -1.30
N MET A 207 12.11 -1.85 -1.17
CA MET A 207 13.02 -1.46 -0.09
C MET A 207 12.27 -0.50 0.81
N LEU A 208 12.17 -0.82 2.09
CA LEU A 208 11.39 -0.08 3.08
C LEU A 208 12.31 0.31 4.23
N GLY A 209 12.32 1.58 4.60
CA GLY A 209 13.16 2.03 5.70
C GLY A 209 12.45 3.04 6.60
N SER A 210 12.91 3.10 7.83
CA SER A 210 12.49 4.08 8.83
C SER A 210 13.69 4.56 9.63
N ARG A 211 13.67 5.84 9.97
CA ARG A 211 14.64 6.48 10.85
C ARG A 211 13.91 7.26 11.93
N ALA A 212 14.16 6.91 13.19
CA ALA A 212 13.71 7.71 14.31
C ALA A 212 14.37 9.09 14.27
N LEU A 213 13.62 10.15 14.59
CA LEU A 213 14.11 11.52 14.61
C LEU A 213 14.44 12.01 16.03
N ASP A 214 13.97 11.31 17.02
CA ASP A 214 14.17 11.60 18.45
C ASP A 214 15.26 10.71 19.08
N LYS A 215 15.82 9.78 18.33
CA LYS A 215 16.97 8.95 18.73
C LYS A 215 17.73 8.41 17.50
N GLN A 216 18.91 7.80 17.77
CA GLN A 216 19.71 7.23 16.71
C GLN A 216 19.32 5.76 16.50
N ALA A 217 18.15 5.50 15.95
CA ALA A 217 17.68 4.16 15.59
C ALA A 217 17.02 4.17 14.22
N GLY A 218 17.16 3.08 13.49
CA GLY A 218 16.54 2.93 12.18
C GLY A 218 16.66 1.51 11.66
N PHE A 219 15.95 1.24 10.57
CA PHE A 219 16.04 -0.04 9.87
C PHE A 219 15.91 0.13 8.36
N LEU A 220 16.36 -0.87 7.65
CA LEU A 220 16.19 -1.06 6.22
C LEU A 220 15.79 -2.51 5.95
N ASP A 221 14.64 -2.68 5.30
CA ASP A 221 14.09 -3.97 4.93
C ASP A 221 14.07 -4.14 3.40
N LEU A 222 14.17 -5.39 2.96
CA LEU A 222 13.81 -5.81 1.61
C LEU A 222 12.53 -6.64 1.65
N ALA A 223 11.69 -6.45 0.62
CA ALA A 223 10.41 -7.11 0.52
C ALA A 223 10.14 -7.58 -0.91
N PRO A 224 10.63 -8.76 -1.32
CA PRO A 224 10.20 -9.43 -2.54
C PRO A 224 8.73 -9.83 -2.44
N ALA A 225 8.00 -9.67 -3.54
CA ALA A 225 6.60 -10.04 -3.60
C ALA A 225 6.16 -10.47 -5.01
N VAL A 226 5.07 -11.21 -5.06
CA VAL A 226 4.38 -11.59 -6.30
C VAL A 226 2.91 -11.19 -6.21
N GLN A 227 2.35 -10.83 -7.35
CA GLN A 227 0.94 -10.46 -7.45
C GLN A 227 0.30 -11.11 -8.66
N PHE A 228 -0.87 -11.68 -8.43
CA PHE A 228 -1.77 -12.16 -9.47
C PHE A 228 -2.95 -11.23 -9.58
N ILE A 229 -3.30 -10.79 -10.79
CA ILE A 229 -4.48 -9.96 -11.05
C ILE A 229 -5.40 -10.74 -11.99
N PHE A 230 -6.55 -11.15 -11.47
CA PHE A 230 -7.58 -11.88 -12.19
C PHE A 230 -8.63 -10.91 -12.74
N SER A 231 -8.96 -11.02 -14.02
CA SER A 231 -10.01 -10.23 -14.69
C SER A 231 -9.90 -8.72 -14.41
N SER A 232 -8.68 -8.20 -14.23
CA SER A 232 -8.36 -6.80 -13.97
C SER A 232 -8.99 -6.18 -12.71
N ASN A 233 -9.66 -6.95 -11.86
CA ASN A 233 -10.39 -6.43 -10.71
C ASN A 233 -10.16 -7.19 -9.39
N THR A 234 -9.57 -8.37 -9.43
CA THR A 234 -9.26 -9.16 -8.22
C THR A 234 -7.76 -9.40 -8.15
N LYS A 235 -7.13 -9.07 -7.02
CA LYS A 235 -5.69 -9.20 -6.81
C LYS A 235 -5.44 -10.18 -5.68
N LEU A 236 -4.44 -11.02 -5.85
CA LEU A 236 -3.85 -11.86 -4.80
C LEU A 236 -2.38 -11.49 -4.70
N ASN A 237 -1.94 -11.07 -3.51
CA ASN A 237 -0.56 -10.70 -3.23
C ASN A 237 0.04 -11.68 -2.23
N LEU A 238 1.29 -12.05 -2.47
CA LEU A 238 2.13 -12.81 -1.57
C LEU A 238 3.46 -12.09 -1.47
N GLY A 239 3.89 -11.77 -0.26
CA GLY A 239 5.13 -11.03 -0.04
C GLY A 239 5.85 -11.49 1.21
N TYR A 240 7.16 -11.38 1.19
CA TYR A 240 8.02 -11.64 2.34
C TYR A 240 8.89 -10.42 2.59
N ARG A 241 8.84 -9.87 3.79
CA ARG A 241 9.65 -8.72 4.23
C ARG A 241 10.64 -9.19 5.27
N PHE A 242 11.89 -8.77 5.15
CA PHE A 242 12.94 -9.08 6.11
C PHE A 242 13.92 -7.93 6.26
N GLN A 243 14.46 -7.78 7.46
CA GLN A 243 15.44 -6.76 7.77
C GLN A 243 16.80 -7.10 7.15
N VAL A 244 17.38 -6.11 6.47
CA VAL A 244 18.74 -6.21 5.91
C VAL A 244 19.75 -5.53 6.83
N SER A 245 19.33 -4.42 7.44
CA SER A 245 20.17 -3.64 8.35
C SER A 245 19.29 -2.84 9.29
N GLY A 246 19.74 -2.66 10.52
CA GLY A 246 19.06 -1.79 11.49
C GLY A 246 19.49 -2.07 12.91
N ASP A 247 19.22 -1.08 13.76
CA ASP A 247 19.45 -1.07 15.21
C ASP A 247 18.19 -0.68 15.99
N MET A 248 17.05 -0.54 15.27
CA MET A 248 15.77 -0.19 15.86
C MET A 248 15.13 -1.44 16.47
N GLU A 249 14.69 -1.35 17.72
CA GLU A 249 13.92 -2.41 18.37
C GLU A 249 12.53 -2.52 17.72
N ARG A 250 12.15 -3.73 17.31
CA ARG A 250 10.94 -4.00 16.53
C ARG A 250 10.23 -5.22 17.06
N MET A 251 8.93 -5.31 16.79
CA MET A 251 8.15 -6.50 17.11
C MET A 251 8.58 -7.73 16.32
N ALA A 252 8.99 -7.55 15.05
CA ALA A 252 9.51 -8.62 14.22
C ALA A 252 10.43 -8.06 13.13
N GLU A 253 11.54 -8.74 12.87
CA GLU A 253 12.47 -8.40 11.79
C GLU A 253 12.04 -9.02 10.45
N SER A 254 11.11 -9.96 10.46
CA SER A 254 10.57 -10.58 9.27
C SER A 254 9.08 -10.79 9.34
N SER A 255 8.42 -10.76 8.17
CA SER A 255 7.00 -11.01 8.06
C SER A 255 6.63 -11.58 6.69
N PHE A 256 5.64 -12.47 6.68
CA PHE A 256 4.99 -12.95 5.47
C PHE A 256 3.63 -12.30 5.34
N LEU A 257 3.32 -11.76 4.14
CA LEU A 257 2.07 -11.11 3.82
C LEU A 257 1.31 -11.91 2.77
N ILE A 258 0.04 -12.18 3.04
CA ILE A 258 -0.93 -12.63 2.05
C ILE A 258 -2.08 -11.64 2.02
N SER A 259 -2.52 -11.19 0.85
CA SER A 259 -3.69 -10.34 0.75
C SER A 259 -4.51 -10.59 -0.50
N ILE A 260 -5.82 -10.41 -0.37
CA ILE A 260 -6.77 -10.45 -1.47
C ILE A 260 -7.51 -9.12 -1.54
N GLU A 261 -7.65 -8.57 -2.74
CA GLU A 261 -8.34 -7.31 -2.98
C GLU A 261 -9.30 -7.48 -4.16
N ARG A 262 -10.50 -6.91 -4.04
CA ARG A 262 -11.46 -6.84 -5.14
C ARG A 262 -11.96 -5.44 -5.35
N THR A 263 -11.89 -4.97 -6.59
CA THR A 263 -12.37 -3.64 -7.02
C THR A 263 -13.71 -3.77 -7.72
N PHE A 264 -14.67 -2.97 -7.28
CA PHE A 264 -16.01 -2.85 -7.86
C PHE A 264 -16.08 -1.52 -8.63
N LEU A 265 -16.06 -1.60 -9.96
CA LEU A 265 -16.13 -0.44 -10.82
C LEU A 265 -17.54 0.20 -10.76
N ASN A 266 -17.58 1.52 -10.75
CA ASN A 266 -18.83 2.29 -10.70
C ASN A 266 -19.73 2.05 -9.46
N ALA A 267 -19.24 1.43 -8.42
CA ALA A 267 -20.02 1.17 -7.19
C ALA A 267 -20.60 2.44 -6.55
N LEU A 268 -19.93 3.58 -6.73
CA LEU A 268 -20.36 4.89 -6.22
C LEU A 268 -21.10 5.74 -7.27
N LYS A 269 -21.49 5.17 -8.41
CA LYS A 269 -22.35 5.87 -9.37
C LYS A 269 -23.77 6.02 -8.80
N ARG A 270 -24.27 7.25 -8.72
CA ARG A 270 -25.72 7.47 -8.53
C ARG A 270 -26.46 6.80 -9.71
N LYS A 271 -27.41 5.94 -9.40
CA LYS A 271 -28.41 5.54 -10.40
C LYS A 271 -29.16 6.82 -10.76
N SER A 272 -29.16 7.22 -12.03
CA SER A 272 -30.13 8.22 -12.50
C SER A 272 -31.54 7.66 -12.25
N PRO A 273 -32.48 8.48 -11.75
CA PRO A 273 -33.86 8.10 -11.64
C PRO A 273 -34.45 7.75 -13.00
#